data_d13457e0dafb5af04b5f567717946ff8
#
_entry.id   d13457e0dafb5af04b5f567717946ff8
#
_cell.length_a   1.000
_cell.length_b   1.000
_cell.length_c   1.000
_cell.angle_alpha   90.00
_cell.angle_beta   90.00
_cell.angle_gamma   90.00
#
_symmetry.space_group_name_H-M   'P 1'
#
loop_
_entity.id
_entity.type
_entity.pdbx_description
1 polymer ?
#
loop_
_entity_poly.entity_id
_entity_poly.type
_entity_poly.pdbx_seq_one_letter_code
_entity_poly.pdbx_strand_id
1 'polypeptide(L)'
;MCVIDLKGARVRPFLRALLANDVDKLVRPGKALYSCMLNESGGVLDDLIVYFLSDSGFRVVVNAGTRDKDLAWIRRHAREFDVGVLERTELAMLAIQGPEGRTKTAKLLSRVGAATALELDTFVGREIDGWFVARTGYTGEDGFEVMLPASDAERVWRELNSLGVASCGLGARDTLRLEAGMNLYGSDMDETTHPFESGLSWTVAMDPRERRFIGREALESIKAQGSPRKLVGLLLEERGVLRGHQRVVVPGLGEGVTTSGTFSPTLERSIAFARVPAATGQQVQVDIRGKLLNARVVKPPFVRFGQAVAPLLQ
;
A
#
# COMPACT_ATOMS: atom_id res chain seq x y z
N MET A 1 5.19 10.21 -4.16
CA MET A 1 4.57 10.15 -2.82
C MET A 1 4.64 11.55 -2.21
N CYS A 2 3.73 11.87 -1.30
CA CYS A 2 3.77 13.14 -0.55
C CYS A 2 4.08 12.83 0.92
N VAL A 3 5.04 13.53 1.51
CA VAL A 3 5.48 13.37 2.90
C VAL A 3 4.89 14.51 3.72
N ILE A 4 4.23 14.17 4.83
CA ILE A 4 3.55 15.12 5.72
C ILE A 4 4.01 14.85 7.14
N ASP A 5 4.57 15.85 7.82
CA ASP A 5 4.87 15.79 9.24
C ASP A 5 3.71 16.42 10.04
N LEU A 6 3.22 15.66 11.01
CA LEU A 6 2.15 16.07 11.93
C LEU A 6 2.76 16.31 13.31
N LYS A 7 2.49 17.46 13.91
CA LYS A 7 3.04 17.86 15.20
C LYS A 7 1.99 18.45 16.12
N GLY A 8 2.02 18.07 17.39
CA GLY A 8 1.15 18.60 18.42
C GLY A 8 0.94 17.62 19.58
N ALA A 9 0.56 18.12 20.73
CA ALA A 9 0.30 17.28 21.90
C ALA A 9 -0.89 16.30 21.68
N ARG A 10 -1.81 16.65 20.77
CA ARG A 10 -2.98 15.84 20.44
C ARG A 10 -2.89 15.10 19.12
N VAL A 11 -1.67 14.94 18.55
CA VAL A 11 -1.46 14.28 17.25
C VAL A 11 -1.88 12.81 17.26
N ARG A 12 -1.66 12.08 18.35
CA ARG A 12 -2.09 10.68 18.48
C ARG A 12 -3.61 10.54 18.53
N PRO A 13 -4.36 11.27 19.40
CA PRO A 13 -5.82 11.30 19.34
C PRO A 13 -6.37 11.70 17.98
N PHE A 14 -5.74 12.68 17.32
CA PHE A 14 -6.12 13.08 15.96
C PHE A 14 -6.01 11.92 14.97
N LEU A 15 -4.86 11.25 14.90
CA LEU A 15 -4.65 10.11 13.98
C LEU A 15 -5.57 8.93 14.30
N ARG A 16 -5.91 8.73 15.57
CA ARG A 16 -6.90 7.71 15.98
C ARG A 16 -8.31 8.02 15.48
N ALA A 17 -8.65 9.31 15.33
CA ALA A 17 -9.92 9.74 14.76
C ALA A 17 -9.90 9.75 13.23
N LEU A 18 -8.75 10.05 12.61
CA LEU A 18 -8.61 10.19 11.16
C LEU A 18 -8.50 8.85 10.43
N LEU A 19 -7.78 7.87 10.99
CA LEU A 19 -7.38 6.65 10.31
C LEU A 19 -8.24 5.44 10.71
N ALA A 20 -8.47 4.54 9.77
CA ALA A 20 -9.19 3.30 10.02
C ALA A 20 -8.41 2.34 10.94
N ASN A 21 -7.07 2.28 10.82
CA ASN A 21 -6.22 1.53 11.72
C ASN A 21 -5.91 2.32 13.00
N ASP A 22 -5.55 1.64 14.08
CA ASP A 22 -5.27 2.30 15.36
C ASP A 22 -3.78 2.54 15.56
N VAL A 23 -3.39 3.82 15.61
CA VAL A 23 -2.00 4.24 15.84
C VAL A 23 -1.51 3.98 17.26
N ASP A 24 -2.35 3.57 18.21
CA ASP A 24 -1.92 3.10 19.52
C ASP A 24 -1.09 1.81 19.44
N LYS A 25 -1.15 1.08 18.33
CA LYS A 25 -0.23 -0.03 18.02
C LYS A 25 1.22 0.43 17.85
N LEU A 26 1.45 1.71 17.62
CA LEU A 26 2.77 2.31 17.44
C LEU A 26 3.35 2.74 18.79
N VAL A 27 4.08 1.83 19.44
CA VAL A 27 4.58 1.99 20.81
C VAL A 27 6.07 2.37 20.89
N ARG A 28 6.80 2.33 19.75
CA ARG A 28 8.24 2.71 19.73
C ARG A 28 8.53 3.62 18.54
N PRO A 29 9.41 4.65 18.72
CA PRO A 29 9.82 5.52 17.63
C PRO A 29 10.37 4.74 16.43
N GLY A 30 10.04 5.23 15.24
CA GLY A 30 10.38 4.62 13.97
C GLY A 30 9.39 3.58 13.46
N LYS A 31 8.57 2.97 14.34
CA LYS A 31 7.58 1.97 13.90
C LYS A 31 6.55 2.60 12.97
N ALA A 32 6.24 1.88 11.88
CA ALA A 32 5.26 2.28 10.88
C ALA A 32 3.97 1.44 10.97
N LEU A 33 2.89 1.99 10.45
CA LEU A 33 1.59 1.36 10.32
C LEU A 33 0.98 1.74 8.96
N TYR A 34 0.49 0.74 8.24
CA TYR A 34 -0.32 0.96 7.05
C TYR A 34 -1.79 1.10 7.44
N SER A 35 -2.49 2.05 6.85
CA SER A 35 -3.90 2.33 7.12
C SER A 35 -4.61 2.86 5.90
N CYS A 36 -5.92 2.62 5.82
CA CYS A 36 -6.81 3.42 5.01
C CYS A 36 -7.19 4.72 5.75
N MET A 37 -7.32 5.81 5.02
CA MET A 37 -8.02 7.03 5.39
C MET A 37 -9.39 7.01 4.68
N LEU A 38 -10.47 7.23 5.41
CA LEU A 38 -11.83 7.02 4.92
C LEU A 38 -12.63 8.32 4.87
N ASN A 39 -13.66 8.34 4.01
CA ASN A 39 -14.73 9.32 4.09
C ASN A 39 -15.82 8.84 5.10
N GLU A 40 -16.81 9.68 5.35
CA GLU A 40 -17.89 9.42 6.31
C GLU A 40 -18.75 8.21 5.93
N SER A 41 -18.85 7.88 4.63
CA SER A 41 -19.58 6.69 4.12
C SER A 41 -18.74 5.41 4.13
N GLY A 42 -17.50 5.45 4.64
CA GLY A 42 -16.60 4.29 4.72
C GLY A 42 -15.83 4.00 3.43
N GLY A 43 -15.93 4.86 2.42
CA GLY A 43 -15.14 4.78 1.20
C GLY A 43 -13.68 5.17 1.43
N VAL A 44 -12.77 4.57 0.68
CA VAL A 44 -11.32 4.79 0.83
C VAL A 44 -10.91 6.09 0.14
N LEU A 45 -10.58 7.13 0.92
CA LEU A 45 -10.01 8.37 0.39
C LEU A 45 -8.59 8.18 -0.11
N ASP A 46 -7.77 7.47 0.66
CA ASP A 46 -6.42 7.05 0.29
C ASP A 46 -5.93 5.93 1.20
N ASP A 47 -4.87 5.25 0.79
CA ASP A 47 -4.07 4.35 1.61
C ASP A 47 -2.70 4.99 1.89
N LEU A 48 -2.21 4.81 3.11
CA LEU A 48 -1.04 5.54 3.57
C LEU A 48 -0.21 4.75 4.59
N ILE A 49 1.03 5.19 4.75
CA ILE A 49 1.89 4.73 5.84
C ILE A 49 2.07 5.87 6.84
N VAL A 50 1.90 5.57 8.13
CA VAL A 50 2.17 6.49 9.22
C VAL A 50 3.33 5.97 10.08
N TYR A 51 4.34 6.81 10.32
CA TYR A 51 5.51 6.54 11.17
C TYR A 51 5.36 7.29 12.49
N PHE A 52 5.55 6.58 13.59
CA PHE A 52 5.66 7.19 14.92
C PHE A 52 7.08 7.74 15.13
N LEU A 53 7.21 9.05 15.23
CA LEU A 53 8.51 9.69 15.46
C LEU A 53 8.73 10.00 16.94
N SER A 54 7.70 10.53 17.61
CA SER A 54 7.68 10.87 19.03
C SER A 54 6.24 11.01 19.50
N ASP A 55 6.01 11.18 20.80
CA ASP A 55 4.67 11.39 21.35
C ASP A 55 3.94 12.60 20.78
N SER A 56 4.69 13.62 20.34
CA SER A 56 4.16 14.83 19.71
C SER A 56 4.42 14.91 18.20
N GLY A 57 4.87 13.83 17.54
CA GLY A 57 5.27 13.87 16.14
C GLY A 57 5.06 12.57 15.39
N PHE A 58 4.39 12.65 14.24
CA PHE A 58 4.22 11.55 13.30
C PHE A 58 4.54 12.02 11.88
N ARG A 59 5.02 11.10 11.05
CA ARG A 59 5.18 11.30 9.61
C ARG A 59 4.16 10.45 8.87
N VAL A 60 3.45 11.05 7.93
CA VAL A 60 2.50 10.36 7.06
C VAL A 60 3.00 10.43 5.62
N VAL A 61 2.91 9.33 4.91
CA VAL A 61 3.26 9.23 3.48
C VAL A 61 2.02 8.81 2.72
N VAL A 62 1.51 9.70 1.88
CA VAL A 62 0.32 9.51 1.04
C VAL A 62 0.68 9.37 -0.43
N ASN A 63 -0.26 8.88 -1.24
CA ASN A 63 -0.08 8.77 -2.68
C ASN A 63 0.10 10.14 -3.35
N ALA A 64 0.93 10.22 -4.39
CA ALA A 64 1.21 11.48 -5.09
C ALA A 64 -0.03 12.01 -5.84
N GLY A 65 -0.84 11.11 -6.40
CA GLY A 65 -2.03 11.46 -7.17
C GLY A 65 -3.18 12.02 -6.32
N THR A 66 -3.21 11.70 -5.02
CA THR A 66 -4.25 12.13 -4.07
C THR A 66 -3.80 13.29 -3.17
N ARG A 67 -2.55 13.74 -3.33
CA ARG A 67 -1.87 14.73 -2.48
C ARG A 67 -2.77 15.91 -2.05
N ASP A 68 -3.37 16.60 -2.99
CA ASP A 68 -4.12 17.84 -2.69
C ASP A 68 -5.40 17.53 -1.91
N LYS A 69 -6.09 16.46 -2.27
CA LYS A 69 -7.27 15.95 -1.58
C LYS A 69 -6.93 15.54 -0.14
N ASP A 70 -5.87 14.75 0.03
CA ASP A 70 -5.44 14.24 1.32
C ASP A 70 -4.98 15.36 2.25
N LEU A 71 -4.18 16.32 1.74
CA LEU A 71 -3.79 17.49 2.51
C LEU A 71 -4.99 18.32 2.95
N ALA A 72 -5.97 18.54 2.07
CA ALA A 72 -7.19 19.26 2.42
C ALA A 72 -7.98 18.54 3.52
N TRP A 73 -8.13 17.21 3.40
CA TRP A 73 -8.81 16.36 4.39
C TRP A 73 -8.11 16.37 5.74
N ILE A 74 -6.81 16.11 5.75
CA ILE A 74 -5.98 16.10 6.96
C ILE A 74 -6.03 17.47 7.65
N ARG A 75 -5.83 18.56 6.91
CA ARG A 75 -5.86 19.94 7.47
C ARG A 75 -7.21 20.31 8.04
N ARG A 76 -8.31 19.90 7.39
CA ARG A 76 -9.68 20.14 7.87
C ARG A 76 -9.88 19.56 9.27
N HIS A 77 -9.53 18.29 9.46
CA HIS A 77 -9.75 17.57 10.71
C HIS A 77 -8.69 17.84 11.77
N ALA A 78 -7.48 18.26 11.39
CA ALA A 78 -6.40 18.59 12.32
C ALA A 78 -6.73 19.80 13.22
N ARG A 79 -7.57 20.74 12.74
CA ARG A 79 -7.94 21.97 13.47
C ARG A 79 -8.60 21.69 14.82
N GLU A 80 -9.45 20.67 14.90
CA GLU A 80 -10.16 20.29 16.13
C GLU A 80 -9.21 19.74 17.22
N PHE A 81 -8.00 19.33 16.81
CA PHE A 81 -7.00 18.74 17.70
C PHE A 81 -5.79 19.64 17.94
N ASP A 82 -5.78 20.85 17.37
CA ASP A 82 -4.62 21.76 17.42
C ASP A 82 -3.33 21.05 16.95
N VAL A 83 -3.39 20.37 15.80
CA VAL A 83 -2.28 19.65 15.19
C VAL A 83 -1.74 20.43 14.00
N GLY A 84 -0.45 20.73 14.04
CA GLY A 84 0.29 21.33 12.92
C GLY A 84 0.48 20.29 11.81
N VAL A 85 0.16 20.71 10.57
CA VAL A 85 0.29 19.89 9.36
C VAL A 85 1.31 20.53 8.44
N LEU A 86 2.48 19.93 8.35
CA LEU A 86 3.61 20.41 7.53
C LEU A 86 3.85 19.45 6.37
N GLU A 87 3.55 19.91 5.16
CA GLU A 87 3.99 19.21 3.96
C GLU A 87 5.49 19.41 3.75
N ARG A 88 6.20 18.32 3.52
CA ARG A 88 7.66 18.29 3.35
C ARG A 88 8.03 18.33 1.86
N THR A 89 7.77 19.46 1.23
CA THR A 89 8.01 19.64 -0.22
C THR A 89 9.48 19.65 -0.60
N GLU A 90 10.38 19.84 0.36
CA GLU A 90 11.83 19.80 0.18
C GLU A 90 12.40 18.36 0.15
N LEU A 91 11.57 17.34 0.42
CA LEU A 91 11.99 15.96 0.39
C LEU A 91 11.61 15.29 -0.94
N ALA A 92 12.54 14.49 -1.46
CA ALA A 92 12.28 13.46 -2.45
C ALA A 92 12.25 12.09 -1.79
N MET A 93 11.64 11.12 -2.46
CA MET A 93 11.60 9.73 -1.99
C MET A 93 12.12 8.79 -3.07
N LEU A 94 13.12 7.99 -2.73
CA LEU A 94 13.67 6.93 -3.57
C LEU A 94 13.32 5.57 -2.97
N ALA A 95 12.79 4.66 -3.78
CA ALA A 95 12.54 3.27 -3.41
C ALA A 95 13.63 2.38 -4.01
N ILE A 96 14.44 1.75 -3.16
CA ILE A 96 15.52 0.85 -3.53
C ILE A 96 15.15 -0.54 -3.02
N GLN A 97 14.77 -1.41 -3.92
CA GLN A 97 14.13 -2.69 -3.61
C GLN A 97 14.88 -3.87 -4.24
N GLY A 98 14.74 -5.05 -3.65
CA GLY A 98 15.33 -6.28 -4.15
C GLY A 98 16.42 -6.83 -3.20
N PRO A 99 16.95 -8.05 -3.48
CA PRO A 99 17.82 -8.79 -2.56
C PRO A 99 19.06 -8.03 -2.10
N GLU A 100 19.62 -7.16 -2.95
CA GLU A 100 20.80 -6.35 -2.65
C GLU A 100 20.46 -4.89 -2.33
N GLY A 101 19.18 -4.49 -2.39
CA GLY A 101 18.76 -3.10 -2.25
C GLY A 101 19.26 -2.44 -0.99
N ARG A 102 19.13 -3.12 0.16
CA ARG A 102 19.57 -2.61 1.46
C ARG A 102 21.09 -2.48 1.56
N THR A 103 21.83 -3.50 1.15
CA THR A 103 23.29 -3.51 1.23
C THR A 103 23.93 -2.48 0.28
N LYS A 104 23.34 -2.26 -0.88
CA LYS A 104 23.79 -1.23 -1.83
C LYS A 104 23.48 0.18 -1.30
N THR A 105 22.30 0.40 -0.75
CA THR A 105 21.94 1.68 -0.10
C THR A 105 22.85 2.00 1.08
N ALA A 106 23.18 1.01 1.89
CA ALA A 106 24.05 1.19 3.05
C ALA A 106 25.45 1.71 2.68
N LYS A 107 25.94 1.44 1.47
CA LYS A 107 27.24 1.96 0.99
C LYS A 107 27.27 3.48 0.81
N LEU A 108 26.09 4.12 0.74
CA LEU A 108 25.96 5.57 0.63
C LEU A 108 25.88 6.29 1.98
N LEU A 109 25.80 5.53 3.07
CA LEU A 109 25.72 6.03 4.44
C LEU A 109 27.10 6.00 5.12
N SER A 110 27.26 6.77 6.20
CA SER A 110 28.42 6.63 7.08
C SER A 110 28.51 5.20 7.64
N ARG A 111 29.68 4.84 8.17
CA ARG A 111 29.86 3.50 8.78
C ARG A 111 28.81 3.21 9.87
N VAL A 112 28.49 4.18 10.70
CA VAL A 112 27.49 4.04 11.77
C VAL A 112 26.07 4.02 11.17
N GLY A 113 25.80 4.90 10.21
CA GLY A 113 24.53 4.94 9.49
C GLY A 113 24.21 3.64 8.77
N ALA A 114 25.21 3.07 8.08
CA ALA A 114 25.08 1.79 7.39
C ALA A 114 24.70 0.64 8.34
N ALA A 115 25.38 0.53 9.49
CA ALA A 115 25.06 -0.47 10.50
C ALA A 115 23.63 -0.28 11.03
N THR A 116 23.26 0.95 11.38
CA THR A 116 21.90 1.29 11.84
C THR A 116 20.83 0.94 10.81
N ALA A 117 21.07 1.27 9.52
CA ALA A 117 20.10 0.99 8.44
C ALA A 117 19.90 -0.53 8.23
N LEU A 118 21.00 -1.29 8.26
CA LEU A 118 20.93 -2.75 8.06
C LEU A 118 20.25 -3.49 9.22
N GLU A 119 20.25 -2.91 10.43
CA GLU A 119 19.56 -3.45 11.62
C GLU A 119 18.07 -3.08 11.69
N LEU A 120 17.56 -2.24 10.78
CA LEU A 120 16.13 -1.87 10.79
C LEU A 120 15.24 -3.09 10.62
N ASP A 121 14.28 -3.25 11.52
CA ASP A 121 13.18 -4.19 11.34
C ASP A 121 12.27 -3.76 10.18
N THR A 122 11.53 -4.70 9.61
CA THR A 122 10.48 -4.42 8.64
C THR A 122 9.43 -3.47 9.24
N PHE A 123 8.97 -2.50 8.44
CA PHE A 123 8.06 -1.44 8.89
C PHE A 123 8.64 -0.58 10.02
N VAL A 124 9.94 -0.28 9.93
CA VAL A 124 10.61 0.69 10.80
C VAL A 124 11.40 1.67 9.93
N GLY A 125 11.32 2.96 10.25
CA GLY A 125 12.12 4.02 9.64
C GLY A 125 12.84 4.84 10.71
N ARG A 126 14.02 5.37 10.37
CA ARG A 126 14.83 6.24 11.24
C ARG A 126 15.51 7.33 10.44
N GLU A 127 15.75 8.46 11.11
CA GLU A 127 16.67 9.47 10.59
C GLU A 127 18.12 8.93 10.73
N ILE A 128 18.81 8.86 9.59
CA ILE A 128 20.18 8.33 9.47
C ILE A 128 20.93 9.24 8.50
N ASP A 129 22.00 9.88 8.96
CA ASP A 129 22.86 10.76 8.15
C ASP A 129 22.09 11.85 7.39
N GLY A 130 21.02 12.38 8.00
CA GLY A 130 20.17 13.42 7.39
C GLY A 130 19.11 12.89 6.42
N TRP A 131 19.00 11.58 6.24
CA TRP A 131 17.95 10.92 5.47
C TRP A 131 17.00 10.15 6.40
N PHE A 132 15.72 10.10 6.06
CA PHE A 132 14.82 9.16 6.71
C PHE A 132 14.80 7.85 5.93
N VAL A 133 15.45 6.83 6.48
CA VAL A 133 15.57 5.50 5.87
C VAL A 133 14.54 4.58 6.49
N ALA A 134 13.62 4.06 5.70
CA ALA A 134 12.56 3.16 6.14
C ALA A 134 12.68 1.79 5.44
N ARG A 135 12.61 0.70 6.22
CA ARG A 135 12.53 -0.66 5.67
C ARG A 135 11.08 -0.99 5.31
N THR A 136 10.62 -0.32 4.27
CA THR A 136 9.31 -0.43 3.65
C THR A 136 9.47 -0.55 2.13
N GLY A 137 8.39 -0.85 1.42
CA GLY A 137 8.40 -0.95 -0.02
C GLY A 137 7.07 -1.43 -0.58
N TYR A 138 6.97 -1.41 -1.90
CA TYR A 138 5.77 -1.71 -2.67
C TYR A 138 6.03 -2.79 -3.74
N THR A 139 6.94 -3.74 -3.48
CA THR A 139 7.40 -4.72 -4.48
C THR A 139 7.34 -6.17 -3.99
N GLY A 140 7.07 -6.39 -2.70
CA GLY A 140 7.16 -7.73 -2.10
C GLY A 140 8.57 -8.22 -1.86
N GLU A 141 9.58 -7.39 -2.19
CA GLU A 141 10.99 -7.61 -1.93
C GLU A 141 11.44 -6.91 -0.65
N ASP A 142 12.64 -7.25 -0.16
CA ASP A 142 13.30 -6.46 0.89
C ASP A 142 13.92 -5.20 0.27
N GLY A 143 14.02 -4.14 1.05
CA GLY A 143 14.58 -2.88 0.56
C GLY A 143 14.36 -1.72 1.48
N PHE A 144 14.63 -0.53 0.96
CA PHE A 144 14.38 0.72 1.64
C PHE A 144 13.54 1.68 0.79
N GLU A 145 12.75 2.49 1.45
CA GLU A 145 12.24 3.76 0.98
C GLU A 145 13.00 4.86 1.71
N VAL A 146 13.71 5.68 0.98
CA VAL A 146 14.60 6.72 1.52
C VAL A 146 14.01 8.08 1.19
N MET A 147 13.68 8.86 2.22
CA MET A 147 13.29 10.26 2.09
C MET A 147 14.52 11.11 2.37
N LEU A 148 14.90 11.91 1.40
CA LEU A 148 16.13 12.71 1.43
C LEU A 148 15.86 14.10 0.84
N PRO A 149 16.75 15.11 1.08
CA PRO A 149 16.61 16.40 0.41
C PRO A 149 16.49 16.25 -1.11
N ALA A 150 15.51 16.91 -1.70
CA ALA A 150 15.27 16.82 -3.15
C ALA A 150 16.50 17.22 -3.98
N SER A 151 17.34 18.13 -3.46
CA SER A 151 18.62 18.50 -4.06
C SER A 151 19.62 17.35 -4.19
N ASP A 152 19.51 16.33 -3.34
CA ASP A 152 20.41 15.17 -3.33
C ASP A 152 19.92 14.03 -4.22
N ALA A 153 18.66 14.04 -4.64
CA ALA A 153 18.01 12.90 -5.28
C ALA A 153 18.74 12.45 -6.57
N GLU A 154 19.16 13.38 -7.43
CA GLU A 154 19.87 13.06 -8.67
C GLU A 154 21.24 12.45 -8.38
N ARG A 155 22.01 13.01 -7.45
CA ARG A 155 23.32 12.49 -7.03
C ARG A 155 23.18 11.06 -6.51
N VAL A 156 22.27 10.85 -5.55
CA VAL A 156 22.04 9.54 -4.95
C VAL A 156 21.56 8.51 -5.97
N TRP A 157 20.67 8.91 -6.90
CA TRP A 157 20.24 8.05 -7.98
C TRP A 157 21.41 7.58 -8.85
N ARG A 158 22.32 8.49 -9.23
CA ARG A 158 23.51 8.16 -10.04
C ARG A 158 24.48 7.25 -9.29
N GLU A 159 24.70 7.51 -8.01
CA GLU A 159 25.55 6.68 -7.15
C GLU A 159 24.97 5.25 -7.00
N LEU A 160 23.66 5.11 -6.80
CA LEU A 160 22.99 3.79 -6.79
C LEU A 160 23.17 3.04 -8.11
N ASN A 161 23.01 3.74 -9.24
CA ASN A 161 23.26 3.15 -10.57
C ASN A 161 24.71 2.67 -10.70
N SER A 162 25.70 3.44 -10.22
CA SER A 162 27.12 3.06 -10.25
C SER A 162 27.42 1.82 -9.38
N LEU A 163 26.62 1.59 -8.35
CA LEU A 163 26.64 0.38 -7.52
C LEU A 163 25.88 -0.80 -8.14
N GLY A 164 25.38 -0.64 -9.38
CA GLY A 164 24.64 -1.69 -10.08
C GLY A 164 23.19 -1.85 -9.62
N VAL A 165 22.57 -0.80 -9.04
CA VAL A 165 21.11 -0.76 -8.84
C VAL A 165 20.47 -0.37 -10.17
N ALA A 166 19.64 -1.24 -10.73
CA ALA A 166 18.96 -0.98 -12.00
C ALA A 166 17.87 0.09 -11.82
N SER A 167 17.83 1.05 -12.75
CA SER A 167 16.72 1.99 -12.86
C SER A 167 15.48 1.29 -13.41
N CYS A 168 14.37 1.32 -12.67
CA CYS A 168 13.13 0.64 -13.02
C CYS A 168 12.03 1.67 -13.34
N GLY A 169 11.26 1.40 -14.40
CA GLY A 169 10.10 2.22 -14.77
C GLY A 169 8.84 1.85 -14.01
N LEU A 170 7.79 2.66 -14.17
CA LEU A 170 6.49 2.47 -13.50
C LEU A 170 5.84 1.12 -13.87
N GLY A 171 6.08 0.59 -15.07
CA GLY A 171 5.57 -0.72 -15.46
C GLY A 171 6.15 -1.86 -14.62
N ALA A 172 7.45 -1.82 -14.31
CA ALA A 172 8.07 -2.79 -13.39
C ALA A 172 7.49 -2.67 -11.98
N ARG A 173 7.32 -1.43 -11.48
CA ARG A 173 6.70 -1.18 -10.17
C ARG A 173 5.28 -1.74 -10.11
N ASP A 174 4.46 -1.54 -11.15
CA ASP A 174 3.08 -2.02 -11.19
C ASP A 174 3.01 -3.55 -11.25
N THR A 175 3.87 -4.19 -12.03
CA THR A 175 3.96 -5.65 -12.08
C THR A 175 4.37 -6.22 -10.71
N LEU A 176 5.41 -5.70 -10.09
CA LEU A 176 5.92 -6.18 -8.80
C LEU A 176 4.91 -6.00 -7.66
N ARG A 177 4.24 -4.83 -7.58
CA ARG A 177 3.22 -4.63 -6.54
C ARG A 177 2.05 -5.59 -6.69
N LEU A 178 1.61 -5.89 -7.93
CA LEU A 178 0.52 -6.82 -8.17
C LEU A 178 0.94 -8.26 -7.84
N GLU A 179 2.15 -8.68 -8.25
CA GLU A 179 2.74 -9.96 -7.82
C GLU A 179 2.77 -10.07 -6.29
N ALA A 180 3.13 -8.98 -5.60
CA ALA A 180 3.18 -8.89 -4.15
C ALA A 180 1.79 -8.83 -3.47
N GLY A 181 0.71 -8.72 -4.25
CA GLY A 181 -0.63 -8.65 -3.71
C GLY A 181 -0.98 -7.30 -3.08
N MET A 182 -0.36 -6.21 -3.54
CA MET A 182 -0.57 -4.86 -3.00
C MET A 182 -1.52 -4.06 -3.88
N ASN A 183 -2.48 -3.40 -3.25
CA ASN A 183 -3.49 -2.59 -3.94
C ASN A 183 -2.88 -1.33 -4.55
N LEU A 184 -3.49 -0.84 -5.62
CA LEU A 184 -3.23 0.46 -6.22
C LEU A 184 -4.46 1.35 -6.07
N TYR A 185 -4.30 2.48 -5.38
CA TYR A 185 -5.37 3.47 -5.24
C TYR A 185 -5.83 4.00 -6.62
N GLY A 186 -7.12 4.17 -6.78
CA GLY A 186 -7.76 4.56 -8.04
C GLY A 186 -8.04 3.39 -9.00
N SER A 187 -7.47 2.20 -8.73
CA SER A 187 -7.75 0.98 -9.49
C SER A 187 -8.43 -0.09 -8.63
N ASP A 188 -7.81 -0.46 -7.51
CA ASP A 188 -8.27 -1.55 -6.65
C ASP A 188 -9.16 -1.06 -5.50
N MET A 189 -9.09 0.21 -5.15
CA MET A 189 -9.99 0.91 -4.23
C MET A 189 -10.02 2.40 -4.54
N ASP A 190 -11.10 3.04 -4.14
CA ASP A 190 -11.36 4.47 -4.26
C ASP A 190 -12.43 4.93 -3.24
N GLU A 191 -12.90 6.18 -3.37
CA GLU A 191 -13.91 6.77 -2.49
C GLU A 191 -15.28 6.11 -2.53
N THR A 192 -15.56 5.28 -3.54
CA THR A 192 -16.83 4.55 -3.72
C THR A 192 -16.76 3.13 -3.18
N THR A 193 -15.58 2.68 -2.76
CA THR A 193 -15.32 1.33 -2.27
C THR A 193 -14.82 1.33 -0.85
N HIS A 194 -15.23 0.36 -0.06
CA HIS A 194 -14.83 0.25 1.34
C HIS A 194 -13.73 -0.82 1.54
N PRO A 195 -12.97 -0.79 2.67
CA PRO A 195 -11.86 -1.72 2.91
C PRO A 195 -12.23 -3.21 2.85
N PHE A 196 -13.47 -3.57 3.23
CA PHE A 196 -13.90 -4.98 3.28
C PHE A 196 -14.04 -5.60 1.88
N GLU A 197 -14.48 -4.82 0.88
CA GLU A 197 -14.56 -5.30 -0.50
C GLU A 197 -13.29 -5.07 -1.31
N SER A 198 -12.29 -4.41 -0.70
CA SER A 198 -11.00 -4.09 -1.30
C SER A 198 -9.85 -4.96 -0.76
N GLY A 199 -10.16 -6.02 0.03
CA GLY A 199 -9.15 -6.90 0.62
C GLY A 199 -8.34 -6.25 1.75
N LEU A 200 -8.78 -5.11 2.27
CA LEU A 200 -8.08 -4.29 3.26
C LEU A 200 -8.74 -4.31 4.66
N SER A 201 -9.58 -5.30 4.95
CA SER A 201 -10.25 -5.44 6.25
C SER A 201 -9.28 -5.46 7.43
N TRP A 202 -8.06 -5.96 7.23
CA TRP A 202 -7.00 -6.02 8.24
C TRP A 202 -6.45 -4.65 8.64
N THR A 203 -6.70 -3.60 7.84
CA THR A 203 -6.35 -2.21 8.14
C THR A 203 -7.39 -1.50 9.00
N VAL A 204 -8.53 -2.13 9.28
CA VAL A 204 -9.62 -1.54 10.05
C VAL A 204 -9.60 -2.07 11.47
N ALA A 205 -9.21 -1.23 12.43
CA ALA A 205 -9.21 -1.59 13.84
C ALA A 205 -10.54 -1.20 14.47
N MET A 206 -11.45 -2.17 14.62
CA MET A 206 -12.76 -1.99 15.27
C MET A 206 -12.68 -1.98 16.81
N ASP A 207 -11.63 -2.58 17.36
CA ASP A 207 -11.39 -2.54 18.80
C ASP A 207 -10.34 -1.46 19.16
N PRO A 208 -10.49 -0.80 20.30
CA PRO A 208 -11.58 -0.92 21.26
C PRO A 208 -12.90 -0.31 20.73
N ARG A 209 -14.04 -0.80 21.21
CA ARG A 209 -15.37 -0.41 20.69
C ARG A 209 -15.71 1.06 20.87
N GLU A 210 -15.17 1.71 21.89
CA GLU A 210 -15.33 3.14 22.18
C GLU A 210 -14.53 4.04 21.24
N ARG A 211 -13.52 3.51 20.53
CA ARG A 211 -12.75 4.31 19.56
C ARG A 211 -13.66 4.79 18.44
N ARG A 212 -13.65 6.11 18.20
CA ARG A 212 -14.35 6.72 17.08
C ARG A 212 -13.33 7.10 15.99
N PHE A 213 -13.62 6.75 14.75
CA PHE A 213 -12.87 7.20 13.58
C PHE A 213 -13.82 7.48 12.42
N ILE A 214 -13.40 8.32 11.48
CA ILE A 214 -14.21 8.71 10.32
C ILE A 214 -14.56 7.46 9.51
N GLY A 215 -15.86 7.30 9.19
CA GLY A 215 -16.38 6.15 8.44
C GLY A 215 -16.69 4.90 9.28
N ARG A 216 -16.44 4.92 10.61
CA ARG A 216 -16.67 3.75 11.47
C ARG A 216 -18.12 3.26 11.45
N GLU A 217 -19.09 4.15 11.61
CA GLU A 217 -20.51 3.77 11.66
C GLU A 217 -20.97 3.12 10.37
N ALA A 218 -20.53 3.66 9.23
CA ALA A 218 -20.78 3.08 7.93
C ALA A 218 -20.18 1.67 7.80
N LEU A 219 -18.91 1.49 8.25
CA LEU A 219 -18.26 0.18 8.23
C LEU A 219 -18.90 -0.83 9.20
N GLU A 220 -19.41 -0.40 10.35
CA GLU A 220 -20.18 -1.25 11.27
C GLU A 220 -21.46 -1.76 10.61
N SER A 221 -22.21 -0.86 9.93
CA SER A 221 -23.40 -1.23 9.17
C SER A 221 -23.08 -2.22 8.04
N ILE A 222 -22.04 -1.94 7.24
CA ILE A 222 -21.60 -2.83 6.16
C ILE A 222 -21.20 -4.21 6.71
N LYS A 223 -20.48 -4.24 7.83
CA LYS A 223 -20.05 -5.49 8.48
C LYS A 223 -21.24 -6.31 8.99
N ALA A 224 -22.24 -5.66 9.54
CA ALA A 224 -23.46 -6.32 10.02
C ALA A 224 -24.30 -6.92 8.90
N GLN A 225 -24.37 -6.25 7.75
CA GLN A 225 -25.12 -6.71 6.56
C GLN A 225 -24.33 -7.73 5.73
N GLY A 226 -23.01 -7.78 5.91
CA GLY A 226 -22.08 -8.49 5.03
C GLY A 226 -21.77 -7.70 3.75
N SER A 227 -20.51 -7.67 3.33
CA SER A 227 -20.14 -7.06 2.06
C SER A 227 -20.65 -7.92 0.89
N PRO A 228 -21.38 -7.35 -0.08
CA PRO A 228 -21.87 -8.11 -1.24
C PRO A 228 -20.76 -8.53 -2.20
N ARG A 229 -19.58 -7.92 -2.11
CA ARG A 229 -18.42 -8.15 -2.98
C ARG A 229 -17.17 -8.39 -2.15
N LYS A 230 -16.17 -9.00 -2.79
CA LYS A 230 -14.80 -9.17 -2.26
C LYS A 230 -13.78 -8.97 -3.36
N LEU A 231 -12.56 -8.54 -2.99
CA LEU A 231 -11.39 -8.55 -3.85
C LEU A 231 -10.73 -9.93 -3.79
N VAL A 232 -10.40 -10.47 -4.95
CA VAL A 232 -9.69 -11.74 -5.11
C VAL A 232 -8.53 -11.61 -6.07
N GLY A 233 -7.54 -12.49 -5.96
CA GLY A 233 -6.55 -12.70 -7.00
C GLY A 233 -7.08 -13.63 -8.07
N LEU A 234 -6.72 -13.38 -9.32
CA LEU A 234 -6.98 -14.26 -10.45
C LEU A 234 -5.68 -14.70 -11.10
N LEU A 235 -5.59 -15.99 -11.40
CA LEU A 235 -4.52 -16.59 -12.21
C LEU A 235 -5.15 -17.14 -13.50
N LEU A 236 -4.77 -16.57 -14.65
CA LEU A 236 -5.27 -17.02 -15.93
C LEU A 236 -4.73 -18.40 -16.27
N GLU A 237 -5.59 -19.33 -16.68
CA GLU A 237 -5.19 -20.71 -16.99
C GLU A 237 -4.82 -20.88 -18.47
N GLU A 238 -5.29 -19.98 -19.32
CA GLU A 238 -5.08 -20.01 -20.77
C GLU A 238 -4.16 -18.87 -21.22
N ARG A 239 -3.75 -18.88 -22.51
CA ARG A 239 -2.96 -17.78 -23.09
C ARG A 239 -3.81 -16.52 -23.22
N GLY A 240 -3.36 -15.43 -22.60
CA GLY A 240 -4.03 -14.13 -22.60
C GLY A 240 -3.35 -13.14 -21.70
N VAL A 241 -3.81 -11.91 -21.70
CA VAL A 241 -3.32 -10.86 -20.78
C VAL A 241 -4.51 -10.24 -20.07
N LEU A 242 -4.50 -10.43 -18.74
CA LEU A 242 -5.43 -9.75 -17.85
C LEU A 242 -5.04 -8.27 -17.72
N ARG A 243 -6.04 -7.40 -17.73
CA ARG A 243 -5.91 -5.95 -17.54
C ARG A 243 -7.04 -5.48 -16.63
N GLY A 244 -6.96 -4.24 -16.18
CA GLY A 244 -8.09 -3.60 -15.48
C GLY A 244 -9.33 -3.49 -16.35
N HIS A 245 -10.49 -3.46 -15.70
CA HIS A 245 -11.81 -3.23 -16.29
C HIS A 245 -12.31 -4.33 -17.28
N GLN A 246 -11.77 -5.54 -17.18
CA GLN A 246 -12.32 -6.69 -17.91
C GLN A 246 -13.47 -7.31 -17.10
N ARG A 247 -14.52 -7.71 -17.81
CA ARG A 247 -15.68 -8.41 -17.24
C ARG A 247 -15.27 -9.79 -16.71
N VAL A 248 -15.68 -10.09 -15.50
CA VAL A 248 -15.47 -11.40 -14.86
C VAL A 248 -16.85 -12.07 -14.71
N VAL A 249 -17.05 -13.18 -15.36
CA VAL A 249 -18.27 -13.98 -15.26
C VAL A 249 -18.11 -15.00 -14.13
N VAL A 250 -18.99 -14.94 -13.15
CA VAL A 250 -19.02 -15.86 -12.02
C VAL A 250 -20.21 -16.79 -12.17
N PRO A 251 -20.04 -18.06 -12.52
CA PRO A 251 -21.13 -18.97 -12.81
C PRO A 251 -22.16 -19.03 -11.66
N GLY A 252 -23.42 -18.80 -11.98
CA GLY A 252 -24.54 -18.84 -11.03
C GLY A 252 -24.64 -17.66 -10.05
N LEU A 253 -23.68 -16.71 -10.07
CA LEU A 253 -23.61 -15.61 -9.10
C LEU A 253 -23.60 -14.22 -9.75
N GLY A 254 -23.48 -14.15 -11.08
CA GLY A 254 -23.47 -12.88 -11.81
C GLY A 254 -22.07 -12.47 -12.28
N GLU A 255 -21.76 -11.18 -12.19
CA GLU A 255 -20.57 -10.62 -12.79
C GLU A 255 -19.72 -9.83 -11.78
N GLY A 256 -18.43 -9.78 -12.05
CA GLY A 256 -17.46 -8.92 -11.42
C GLY A 256 -16.62 -8.17 -12.45
N VAL A 257 -15.58 -7.51 -12.00
CA VAL A 257 -14.65 -6.75 -12.83
C VAL A 257 -13.23 -6.90 -12.32
N THR A 258 -12.25 -7.03 -13.22
CA THR A 258 -10.84 -6.91 -12.88
C THR A 258 -10.51 -5.45 -12.53
N THR A 259 -9.78 -5.22 -11.46
CA THR A 259 -9.37 -3.88 -11.02
C THR A 259 -7.95 -3.56 -11.46
N SER A 260 -7.05 -4.53 -11.34
CA SER A 260 -5.68 -4.49 -11.84
C SER A 260 -5.37 -5.78 -12.59
N GLY A 261 -4.45 -5.73 -13.56
CA GLY A 261 -4.05 -6.94 -14.27
C GLY A 261 -2.76 -6.75 -15.05
N THR A 262 -1.91 -7.77 -15.06
CA THR A 262 -0.63 -7.78 -15.78
C THR A 262 -0.19 -9.21 -16.12
N PHE A 263 0.83 -9.32 -16.96
CA PHE A 263 1.61 -10.56 -17.08
C PHE A 263 2.66 -10.58 -15.94
N SER A 264 2.70 -11.65 -15.19
CA SER A 264 3.73 -11.89 -14.15
C SER A 264 4.93 -12.60 -14.80
N PRO A 265 6.10 -11.97 -14.87
CA PRO A 265 7.32 -12.63 -15.36
C PRO A 265 7.75 -13.80 -14.46
N THR A 266 7.54 -13.67 -13.14
CA THR A 266 7.93 -14.70 -12.17
C THR A 266 7.10 -15.98 -12.30
N LEU A 267 5.80 -15.83 -12.61
CA LEU A 267 4.88 -16.98 -12.77
C LEU A 267 4.75 -17.44 -14.23
N GLU A 268 5.26 -16.65 -15.18
CA GLU A 268 5.04 -16.80 -16.64
C GLU A 268 3.56 -16.91 -17.01
N ARG A 269 2.70 -16.26 -16.21
CA ARG A 269 1.24 -16.25 -16.36
C ARG A 269 0.66 -14.88 -16.13
N SER A 270 -0.54 -14.67 -16.65
CA SER A 270 -1.27 -13.44 -16.37
C SER A 270 -2.00 -13.51 -15.05
N ILE A 271 -1.87 -12.45 -14.25
CA ILE A 271 -2.49 -12.28 -12.94
C ILE A 271 -3.33 -11.02 -12.89
N ALA A 272 -4.34 -11.00 -12.03
CA ALA A 272 -5.17 -9.82 -11.80
C ALA A 272 -5.69 -9.77 -10.37
N PHE A 273 -6.09 -8.58 -9.93
CA PHE A 273 -7.12 -8.43 -8.93
C PHE A 273 -8.49 -8.28 -9.59
N ALA A 274 -9.51 -8.81 -8.95
CA ALA A 274 -10.87 -8.66 -9.39
C ALA A 274 -11.82 -8.45 -8.20
N ARG A 275 -12.79 -7.56 -8.36
CA ARG A 275 -13.90 -7.39 -7.44
C ARG A 275 -15.08 -8.21 -7.95
N VAL A 276 -15.44 -9.22 -7.18
CA VAL A 276 -16.43 -10.23 -7.56
C VAL A 276 -17.49 -10.40 -6.46
N PRO A 277 -18.65 -11.03 -6.74
CA PRO A 277 -19.61 -11.39 -5.70
C PRO A 277 -18.97 -12.13 -4.53
N ALA A 278 -19.39 -11.85 -3.29
CA ALA A 278 -18.76 -12.40 -2.09
C ALA A 278 -18.77 -13.94 -2.05
N ALA A 279 -19.79 -14.58 -2.61
CA ALA A 279 -19.92 -16.04 -2.68
C ALA A 279 -19.09 -16.71 -3.79
N THR A 280 -18.30 -15.95 -4.58
CA THR A 280 -17.47 -16.50 -5.65
C THR A 280 -16.56 -17.62 -5.15
N GLY A 281 -16.61 -18.77 -5.84
CA GLY A 281 -15.80 -19.96 -5.59
C GLY A 281 -14.41 -19.88 -6.21
N GLN A 282 -13.89 -21.06 -6.61
CA GLN A 282 -12.50 -21.20 -7.06
C GLN A 282 -12.28 -20.91 -8.55
N GLN A 283 -13.35 -20.88 -9.37
CA GLN A 283 -13.25 -20.72 -10.83
C GLN A 283 -14.16 -19.59 -11.30
N VAL A 284 -13.64 -18.82 -12.22
CA VAL A 284 -14.35 -17.75 -12.93
C VAL A 284 -13.91 -17.72 -14.38
N GLN A 285 -14.62 -16.95 -15.21
CA GLN A 285 -14.19 -16.67 -16.57
C GLN A 285 -13.98 -15.17 -16.76
N VAL A 286 -12.94 -14.80 -17.48
CA VAL A 286 -12.65 -13.39 -17.80
C VAL A 286 -12.86 -13.16 -19.29
N ASP A 287 -13.60 -12.13 -19.61
CA ASP A 287 -13.83 -11.70 -21.00
C ASP A 287 -12.59 -10.97 -21.52
N ILE A 288 -11.85 -11.61 -22.39
CA ILE A 288 -10.71 -11.03 -23.07
C ILE A 288 -11.01 -10.90 -24.57
N ARG A 289 -11.39 -9.70 -25.00
CA ARG A 289 -11.72 -9.39 -26.40
C ARG A 289 -12.85 -10.27 -26.95
N GLY A 290 -13.92 -10.47 -26.17
CA GLY A 290 -15.08 -11.27 -26.54
C GLY A 290 -14.91 -12.79 -26.39
N LYS A 291 -13.78 -13.26 -25.83
CA LYS A 291 -13.58 -14.66 -25.47
C LYS A 291 -13.56 -14.81 -23.96
N LEU A 292 -14.36 -15.75 -23.47
CA LEU A 292 -14.35 -16.12 -22.05
C LEU A 292 -13.22 -17.13 -21.81
N LEU A 293 -12.20 -16.71 -21.05
CA LEU A 293 -11.06 -17.53 -20.68
C LEU A 293 -11.13 -17.91 -19.20
N ASN A 294 -10.79 -19.15 -18.88
CA ASN A 294 -10.85 -19.65 -17.51
C ASN A 294 -9.73 -19.04 -16.64
N ALA A 295 -10.10 -18.62 -15.45
CA ALA A 295 -9.19 -18.12 -14.45
C ALA A 295 -9.49 -18.73 -13.08
N ARG A 296 -8.44 -19.12 -12.38
CA ARG A 296 -8.50 -19.64 -11.02
C ARG A 296 -8.49 -18.49 -10.03
N VAL A 297 -9.42 -18.53 -9.07
CA VAL A 297 -9.43 -17.60 -7.93
C VAL A 297 -8.39 -18.04 -6.92
N VAL A 298 -7.49 -17.13 -6.58
CA VAL A 298 -6.38 -17.39 -5.66
C VAL A 298 -6.32 -16.30 -4.58
N LYS A 299 -5.73 -16.63 -3.44
CA LYS A 299 -5.48 -15.67 -2.37
C LYS A 299 -4.13 -14.98 -2.60
N PRO A 300 -4.07 -13.65 -2.73
CA PRO A 300 -2.79 -12.94 -2.77
C PRO A 300 -1.99 -13.13 -1.46
N PRO A 301 -0.66 -12.98 -1.49
CA PRO A 301 0.18 -12.58 -2.63
C PRO A 301 0.41 -13.69 -3.65
N PHE A 302 0.75 -13.31 -4.88
CA PHE A 302 1.14 -14.27 -5.92
C PHE A 302 2.63 -14.64 -5.81
N VAL A 303 3.47 -13.65 -5.51
CA VAL A 303 4.93 -13.78 -5.41
C VAL A 303 5.42 -13.09 -4.14
N ARG A 304 6.44 -13.66 -3.50
CA ARG A 304 7.19 -13.07 -2.39
C ARG A 304 8.67 -13.39 -2.53
N PHE A 305 9.52 -12.37 -2.36
CA PHE A 305 10.99 -12.51 -2.47
C PHE A 305 11.40 -13.27 -3.73
N GLY A 306 10.83 -12.88 -4.89
CA GLY A 306 11.09 -13.49 -6.16
C GLY A 306 10.60 -14.95 -6.31
N GLN A 307 9.82 -15.48 -5.37
CA GLN A 307 9.32 -16.83 -5.37
C GLN A 307 7.79 -16.89 -5.47
N ALA A 308 7.28 -17.79 -6.30
CA ALA A 308 5.85 -18.08 -6.34
C ALA A 308 5.36 -18.59 -4.97
N VAL A 309 4.19 -18.12 -4.53
CA VAL A 309 3.60 -18.60 -3.28
C VAL A 309 3.04 -20.01 -3.48
N ALA A 310 3.37 -20.94 -2.58
CA ALA A 310 3.12 -22.37 -2.72
C ALA A 310 1.71 -22.82 -3.19
N PRO A 311 0.58 -22.17 -2.77
CA PRO A 311 -0.74 -22.56 -3.27
C PRO A 311 -0.98 -22.32 -4.77
N LEU A 312 -0.07 -21.59 -5.43
CA LEU A 312 -0.19 -21.29 -6.88
C LEU A 312 0.50 -22.34 -7.75
N LEU A 313 1.32 -23.20 -7.15
CA LEU A 313 2.09 -24.23 -7.84
C LEU A 313 1.32 -25.55 -7.97
N GLN A 314 0.15 -25.66 -7.33
CA GLN A 314 -0.78 -26.78 -7.42
C GLN A 314 -1.90 -26.43 -8.40
#